data_47c11a09cd5c6bf040dc5b4d815cd5bf
#
_entry.id   47c11a09cd5c6bf040dc5b4d815cd5bf
#
_cell.length_a   1.000
_cell.length_b   1.000
_cell.length_c   1.000
_cell.angle_alpha   90.00
_cell.angle_beta   90.00
_cell.angle_gamma   90.00
#
_symmetry.space_group_name_H-M   'P 1'
#
loop_
_entity.id
_entity.type
_entity.pdbx_description
1 polymer ?
#
loop_
_entity_poly.entity_id
_entity_poly.type
_entity_poly.pdbx_seq_one_letter_code
_entity_poly.pdbx_strand_id
1 'polypeptide(L)'
;MAENTKEIKLGRYKLIPYTVRYTDEGGMTRQYTWAGMRGEKIDIKSIPEELVNYLEMNSFCFKQGELKIIEDTEMAKEIVDNLTDKEEYETNALTRDEMLKLLKGGYKKLESEVKKMNKETVNCLIDLAKETKVDSSSKQKILAEAIGMGKNVDLVFTDKE
;
A
#
# COMPACT_ATOMS: atom_id res chain seq x y z
N MET A 1 21.34 29.90 1.14
CA MET A 1 21.54 29.09 -0.02
C MET A 1 20.48 28.00 -0.12
N ALA A 2 19.73 28.03 -1.17
CA ALA A 2 18.70 27.01 -1.35
C ALA A 2 19.38 25.69 -1.64
N GLU A 3 19.30 24.79 -0.70
CA GLU A 3 19.73 23.45 -0.96
C GLU A 3 18.67 22.78 -1.79
N ASN A 4 19.07 22.22 -2.91
CA ASN A 4 18.19 21.40 -3.71
C ASN A 4 17.95 20.11 -2.97
N THR A 5 17.14 20.18 -1.92
CA THR A 5 16.71 18.98 -1.24
C THR A 5 15.78 18.24 -2.19
N LYS A 6 16.23 17.11 -2.66
CA LYS A 6 15.39 16.27 -3.52
C LYS A 6 14.31 15.66 -2.64
N GLU A 7 13.09 15.81 -3.08
CA GLU A 7 11.95 15.24 -2.39
C GLU A 7 11.26 14.22 -3.27
N ILE A 8 10.69 13.21 -2.61
CA ILE A 8 9.97 12.12 -3.27
C ILE A 8 8.53 12.12 -2.78
N LYS A 9 7.58 12.01 -3.68
CA LYS A 9 6.18 11.93 -3.34
C LYS A 9 5.79 10.51 -3.00
N LEU A 10 5.20 10.34 -1.82
CA LEU A 10 4.69 9.05 -1.36
C LEU A 10 3.20 9.16 -1.08
N GLY A 11 2.44 8.15 -1.51
CA GLY A 11 1.01 8.06 -1.28
C GLY A 11 0.66 6.92 -0.36
N ARG A 12 -0.42 7.10 0.41
CA ARG A 12 -0.92 6.07 1.32
C ARG A 12 -2.16 5.42 0.71
N TYR A 13 -2.05 4.13 0.39
CA TYR A 13 -3.14 3.35 -0.20
C TYR A 13 -3.64 2.26 0.75
N LYS A 14 -3.46 2.48 2.04
CA LYS A 14 -3.97 1.59 3.08
C LYS A 14 -5.05 2.30 3.89
N LEU A 15 -5.85 1.55 4.62
CA LEU A 15 -7.06 2.07 5.26
C LEU A 15 -6.80 2.85 6.55
N ILE A 16 -5.73 2.55 7.25
CA ILE A 16 -5.41 3.22 8.52
C ILE A 16 -4.28 4.24 8.33
N PRO A 17 -4.19 5.26 9.18
CA PRO A 17 -3.09 6.24 9.09
C PRO A 17 -1.73 5.58 9.33
N TYR A 18 -0.70 6.19 8.76
CA TYR A 18 0.67 5.72 8.93
C TYR A 18 1.56 6.89 9.31
N THR A 19 2.38 6.72 10.33
CA THR A 19 3.26 7.78 10.84
C THR A 19 4.71 7.35 10.74
N VAL A 20 5.54 8.27 10.24
CA VAL A 20 6.99 8.13 10.17
C VAL A 20 7.61 9.20 11.07
N ARG A 21 8.55 8.81 11.89
CA ARG A 21 9.30 9.73 12.73
C ARG A 21 10.79 9.60 12.40
N TYR A 22 11.44 10.72 12.16
CA TYR A 22 12.82 10.74 11.74
C TYR A 22 13.59 11.86 12.39
N THR A 23 14.75 11.53 12.97
CA THR A 23 15.66 12.52 13.54
C THR A 23 16.85 12.67 12.59
N ASP A 24 17.06 13.87 12.07
CA ASP A 24 18.15 14.13 11.13
C ASP A 24 19.49 14.30 11.85
N GLU A 25 20.55 14.49 11.06
CA GLU A 25 21.91 14.64 11.60
C GLU A 25 22.06 15.85 12.51
N GLY A 26 21.25 16.88 12.30
CA GLY A 26 21.24 18.08 13.15
C GLY A 26 20.48 17.89 14.45
N GLY A 27 19.92 16.72 14.70
CA GLY A 27 19.17 16.41 15.90
C GLY A 27 17.71 16.89 15.86
N MET A 28 17.25 17.36 14.72
CA MET A 28 15.87 17.78 14.58
C MET A 28 14.99 16.58 14.23
N THR A 29 13.93 16.38 15.03
CA THR A 29 12.97 15.30 14.78
C THR A 29 11.81 15.83 13.96
N ARG A 30 11.49 15.11 12.90
CA ARG A 30 10.35 15.40 12.04
C ARG A 30 9.39 14.24 12.08
N GLN A 31 8.11 14.55 12.02
CA GLN A 31 7.07 13.55 12.00
C GLN A 31 6.16 13.79 10.80
N TYR A 32 5.91 12.74 10.06
CA TYR A 32 5.01 12.76 8.91
C TYR A 32 3.91 11.74 9.14
N THR A 33 2.66 12.16 8.99
CA THR A 33 1.52 11.26 9.12
C THR A 33 0.69 11.32 7.85
N TRP A 34 0.49 10.15 7.25
CA TRP A 34 -0.42 10.01 6.11
C TRP A 34 -1.75 9.49 6.64
N ALA A 35 -2.84 10.14 6.25
CA ALA A 35 -4.18 9.66 6.58
C ALA A 35 -4.47 8.36 5.82
N GLY A 36 -5.34 7.53 6.37
CA GLY A 36 -5.80 6.34 5.67
C GLY A 36 -6.60 6.70 4.42
N MET A 37 -6.55 5.83 3.41
CA MET A 37 -7.28 6.01 2.16
C MET A 37 -8.80 5.94 2.41
N ARG A 38 -9.54 6.82 1.77
CA ARG A 38 -11.01 6.83 1.81
C ARG A 38 -11.56 6.96 0.41
N GLY A 39 -12.08 5.86 -0.14
CA GLY A 39 -12.54 5.85 -1.51
C GLY A 39 -11.40 6.21 -2.46
N GLU A 40 -11.59 7.24 -3.26
CA GLU A 40 -10.55 7.71 -4.19
C GLU A 40 -9.58 8.71 -3.56
N LYS A 41 -9.82 9.12 -2.32
CA LYS A 41 -8.98 10.10 -1.65
C LYS A 41 -7.79 9.43 -0.98
N ILE A 42 -6.61 9.83 -1.39
CA ILE A 42 -5.36 9.36 -0.79
C ILE A 42 -4.56 10.55 -0.30
N ASP A 43 -3.79 10.33 0.76
CA ASP A 43 -2.90 11.35 1.29
C ASP A 43 -1.54 11.21 0.62
N ILE A 44 -1.04 12.28 0.05
CA ILE A 44 0.24 12.34 -0.64
C ILE A 44 1.11 13.36 0.05
N LYS A 45 2.33 12.96 0.39
CA LYS A 45 3.32 13.87 0.98
C LYS A 45 4.66 13.70 0.30
N SER A 46 5.36 14.81 0.13
CA SER A 46 6.74 14.79 -0.35
C SER A 46 7.67 14.76 0.85
N ILE A 47 8.61 13.84 0.85
CA ILE A 47 9.61 13.74 1.92
C ILE A 47 11.01 13.75 1.32
N PRO A 48 12.02 14.16 2.12
CA PRO A 48 13.40 14.18 1.62
C PRO A 48 13.88 12.79 1.20
N GLU A 49 14.70 12.75 0.16
CA GLU A 49 15.30 11.50 -0.31
C GLU A 49 16.04 10.77 0.82
N GLU A 50 16.72 11.50 1.69
CA GLU A 50 17.42 10.88 2.83
C GLU A 50 16.48 10.10 3.73
N LEU A 51 15.24 10.59 3.92
CA LEU A 51 14.25 9.87 4.71
C LEU A 51 13.77 8.61 3.99
N VAL A 52 13.62 8.68 2.68
CA VAL A 52 13.26 7.50 1.87
C VAL A 52 14.32 6.42 2.05
N ASN A 53 15.59 6.80 1.96
CA ASN A 53 16.70 5.87 2.15
C ASN A 53 16.74 5.29 3.57
N TYR A 54 16.45 6.14 4.57
CA TYR A 54 16.36 5.69 5.96
C TYR A 54 15.27 4.66 6.15
N LEU A 55 14.09 4.90 5.57
CA LEU A 55 12.97 3.95 5.65
C LEU A 55 13.31 2.63 4.98
N GLU A 56 13.98 2.67 3.84
CA GLU A 56 14.42 1.46 3.14
C GLU A 56 15.38 0.63 3.98
N MET A 57 16.31 1.28 4.64
CA MET A 57 17.37 0.59 5.39
C MET A 57 16.96 0.17 6.80
N ASN A 58 16.04 0.90 7.43
CA ASN A 58 15.76 0.74 8.86
C ASN A 58 14.34 0.37 9.20
N SER A 59 13.47 0.18 8.21
CA SER A 59 12.08 -0.18 8.46
C SER A 59 11.56 -1.12 7.38
N PHE A 60 10.38 -1.65 7.60
CA PHE A 60 9.70 -2.50 6.62
C PHE A 60 8.66 -1.71 5.82
N CYS A 61 8.74 -0.39 5.84
CA CYS A 61 7.79 0.48 5.17
C CYS A 61 7.53 0.07 3.71
N PHE A 62 8.60 -0.05 2.93
CA PHE A 62 8.46 -0.40 1.51
C PHE A 62 8.18 -1.89 1.31
N LYS A 63 8.80 -2.75 2.08
CA LYS A 63 8.55 -4.19 2.01
C LYS A 63 7.06 -4.51 2.22
N GLN A 64 6.46 -3.87 3.21
CA GLN A 64 5.05 -4.10 3.55
C GLN A 64 4.10 -3.27 2.68
N GLY A 65 4.63 -2.40 1.82
CA GLY A 65 3.80 -1.55 0.98
C GLY A 65 3.02 -0.51 1.75
N GLU A 66 3.56 -0.05 2.87
CA GLU A 66 2.89 0.96 3.70
C GLU A 66 2.72 2.27 2.96
N LEU A 67 3.74 2.65 2.20
CA LEU A 67 3.72 3.85 1.36
C LEU A 67 4.16 3.47 -0.04
N LYS A 68 3.55 4.11 -1.04
CA LYS A 68 3.91 3.90 -2.44
C LYS A 68 4.60 5.14 -2.99
N ILE A 69 5.72 4.94 -3.69
CA ILE A 69 6.39 6.00 -4.42
C ILE A 69 5.56 6.27 -5.67
N ILE A 70 5.01 7.49 -5.77
CA ILE A 70 4.06 7.83 -6.83
C ILE A 70 4.60 8.83 -7.85
N GLU A 71 5.89 9.11 -7.76
CA GLU A 71 6.53 10.05 -8.65
C GLU A 71 7.10 9.34 -9.88
N ASP A 72 6.94 9.93 -11.05
CA ASP A 72 7.43 9.34 -12.31
C ASP A 72 8.69 10.07 -12.78
N THR A 73 9.71 10.07 -11.94
CA THR A 73 11.01 10.66 -12.24
C THR A 73 12.06 9.56 -12.32
N GLU A 74 13.19 9.88 -12.99
CA GLU A 74 14.31 8.94 -13.05
C GLU A 74 14.81 8.56 -11.66
N MET A 75 14.88 9.54 -10.76
CA MET A 75 15.31 9.31 -9.38
C MET A 75 14.37 8.35 -8.66
N ALA A 76 13.05 8.54 -8.81
CA ALA A 76 12.07 7.66 -8.20
C ALA A 76 12.17 6.24 -8.73
N LYS A 77 12.37 6.10 -10.04
CA LYS A 77 12.55 4.78 -10.66
C LYS A 77 13.80 4.07 -10.15
N GLU A 78 14.89 4.81 -9.99
CA GLU A 78 16.12 4.24 -9.43
C GLU A 78 15.92 3.76 -8.00
N ILE A 79 15.20 4.53 -7.18
CA ILE A 79 14.90 4.14 -5.81
C ILE A 79 14.12 2.83 -5.79
N VAL A 80 13.07 2.73 -6.60
CA VAL A 80 12.26 1.51 -6.67
C VAL A 80 13.08 0.32 -7.15
N ASP A 81 13.89 0.52 -8.19
CA ASP A 81 14.72 -0.57 -8.73
C ASP A 81 15.76 -1.07 -7.75
N ASN A 82 16.19 -0.22 -6.82
CA ASN A 82 17.20 -0.57 -5.82
C ASN A 82 16.63 -1.01 -4.48
N LEU A 83 15.30 -1.12 -4.36
CA LEU A 83 14.69 -1.62 -3.13
C LEU A 83 15.12 -3.07 -2.89
N THR A 84 15.52 -3.35 -1.65
CA THR A 84 15.94 -4.70 -1.25
C THR A 84 14.82 -5.71 -1.44
N ASP A 85 13.60 -5.32 -1.07
CA ASP A 85 12.41 -6.18 -1.13
C ASP A 85 11.45 -5.68 -2.21
N LYS A 86 11.98 -5.47 -3.42
CA LYS A 86 11.21 -4.90 -4.52
C LYS A 86 9.96 -5.70 -4.87
N GLU A 87 10.05 -7.03 -4.87
CA GLU A 87 8.89 -7.87 -5.21
C GLU A 87 7.77 -7.70 -4.20
N GLU A 88 8.10 -7.69 -2.91
CA GLU A 88 7.12 -7.48 -1.84
C GLU A 88 6.52 -6.08 -1.93
N TYR A 89 7.35 -5.09 -2.23
CA TYR A 89 6.87 -3.73 -2.44
C TYR A 89 5.86 -3.67 -3.58
N GLU A 90 6.18 -4.25 -4.72
CA GLU A 90 5.28 -4.24 -5.88
C GLU A 90 3.98 -5.00 -5.62
N THR A 91 4.05 -6.04 -4.79
CA THR A 91 2.86 -6.82 -4.43
C THR A 91 1.95 -6.09 -3.44
N ASN A 92 2.53 -5.37 -2.48
CA ASN A 92 1.78 -4.78 -1.37
C ASN A 92 1.51 -3.28 -1.50
N ALA A 93 2.28 -2.57 -2.31
CA ALA A 93 2.10 -1.13 -2.53
C ALA A 93 1.30 -0.91 -3.82
N LEU A 94 0.02 -1.24 -3.77
CA LEU A 94 -0.87 -1.15 -4.93
C LEU A 94 -1.70 0.14 -4.87
N THR A 95 -1.85 0.80 -6.02
CA THR A 95 -2.78 1.93 -6.14
C THR A 95 -4.21 1.39 -6.18
N ARG A 96 -5.17 2.29 -5.97
CA ARG A 96 -6.59 1.94 -6.08
C ARG A 96 -6.91 1.32 -7.45
N ASP A 97 -6.38 1.92 -8.53
CA ASP A 97 -6.61 1.41 -9.89
C ASP A 97 -6.02 0.02 -10.11
N GLU A 98 -4.84 -0.22 -9.56
CA GLU A 98 -4.21 -1.55 -9.64
C GLU A 98 -5.04 -2.60 -8.88
N MET A 99 -5.56 -2.24 -7.71
CA MET A 99 -6.44 -3.12 -6.95
C MET A 99 -7.74 -3.40 -7.69
N LEU A 100 -8.32 -2.38 -8.33
CA LEU A 100 -9.55 -2.55 -9.13
C LEU A 100 -9.30 -3.50 -10.29
N LYS A 101 -8.16 -3.38 -10.95
CA LYS A 101 -7.82 -4.29 -12.06
C LYS A 101 -7.73 -5.74 -11.61
N LEU A 102 -7.16 -5.97 -10.43
CA LEU A 102 -7.09 -7.32 -9.86
C LEU A 102 -8.48 -7.87 -9.59
N LEU A 103 -9.37 -7.05 -9.01
CA LEU A 103 -10.74 -7.47 -8.68
C LEU A 103 -11.58 -7.74 -9.92
N LYS A 104 -11.33 -7.02 -11.02
CA LYS A 104 -12.05 -7.20 -12.27
C LYS A 104 -11.49 -8.31 -13.14
N GLY A 105 -10.27 -8.72 -12.88
CA GLY A 105 -9.60 -9.79 -13.63
C GLY A 105 -10.09 -11.17 -13.25
N GLY A 106 -9.41 -12.19 -13.78
CA GLY A 106 -9.74 -13.59 -13.48
C GLY A 106 -9.42 -13.98 -12.04
N TYR A 107 -10.22 -14.91 -11.49
CA TYR A 107 -10.03 -15.31 -10.10
C TYR A 107 -8.70 -16.03 -9.86
N LYS A 108 -8.15 -16.70 -10.87
CA LYS A 108 -6.87 -17.39 -10.73
C LYS A 108 -5.71 -16.43 -10.52
N LYS A 109 -5.73 -15.32 -11.25
CA LYS A 109 -4.71 -14.26 -11.08
C LYS A 109 -4.85 -13.61 -9.71
N LEU A 110 -6.08 -13.33 -9.30
CA LEU A 110 -6.36 -12.76 -7.99
C LEU A 110 -5.82 -13.69 -6.90
N GLU A 111 -6.11 -14.98 -6.99
CA GLU A 111 -5.63 -15.96 -6.01
C GLU A 111 -4.11 -15.97 -5.92
N SER A 112 -3.44 -16.00 -7.08
CA SER A 112 -1.99 -16.01 -7.14
C SER A 112 -1.37 -14.78 -6.48
N GLU A 113 -1.93 -13.60 -6.75
CA GLU A 113 -1.41 -12.35 -6.19
C GLU A 113 -1.71 -12.24 -4.69
N VAL A 114 -2.92 -12.60 -4.28
CA VAL A 114 -3.36 -12.50 -2.88
C VAL A 114 -2.51 -13.38 -1.97
N LYS A 115 -2.05 -14.53 -2.45
CA LYS A 115 -1.19 -15.43 -1.67
C LYS A 115 0.13 -14.78 -1.26
N LYS A 116 0.58 -13.80 -2.04
CA LYS A 116 1.85 -13.09 -1.78
C LYS A 116 1.66 -11.84 -0.92
N MET A 117 0.43 -11.41 -0.74
CA MET A 117 0.11 -10.16 -0.03
C MET A 117 0.08 -10.32 1.48
N ASN A 118 0.40 -9.22 2.19
CA ASN A 118 0.17 -9.18 3.63
C ASN A 118 -1.32 -8.92 3.91
N LYS A 119 -1.73 -9.12 5.15
CA LYS A 119 -3.15 -9.00 5.53
C LYS A 119 -3.69 -7.58 5.32
N GLU A 120 -2.89 -6.57 5.56
CA GLU A 120 -3.32 -5.19 5.38
C GLU A 120 -3.67 -4.91 3.93
N THR A 121 -2.86 -5.41 3.00
CA THR A 121 -3.13 -5.27 1.57
C THR A 121 -4.42 -6.00 1.19
N VAL A 122 -4.60 -7.22 1.69
CA VAL A 122 -5.83 -7.99 1.43
C VAL A 122 -7.06 -7.27 2.00
N ASN A 123 -6.94 -6.68 3.20
CA ASN A 123 -8.04 -5.92 3.78
C ASN A 123 -8.44 -4.73 2.91
N CYS A 124 -7.48 -4.09 2.27
CA CYS A 124 -7.78 -3.01 1.31
C CYS A 124 -8.54 -3.54 0.10
N LEU A 125 -8.16 -4.71 -0.41
CA LEU A 125 -8.89 -5.34 -1.51
C LEU A 125 -10.32 -5.71 -1.10
N ILE A 126 -10.51 -6.23 0.11
CA ILE A 126 -11.83 -6.57 0.62
C ILE A 126 -12.71 -5.32 0.71
N ASP A 127 -12.17 -4.24 1.28
CA ASP A 127 -12.89 -2.98 1.40
C ASP A 127 -13.32 -2.47 0.04
N LEU A 128 -12.40 -2.51 -0.93
CA LEU A 128 -12.67 -2.06 -2.29
C LEU A 128 -13.68 -2.98 -2.99
N ALA A 129 -13.59 -4.29 -2.76
CA ALA A 129 -14.54 -5.26 -3.32
C ALA A 129 -15.95 -5.00 -2.80
N LYS A 130 -16.09 -4.65 -1.52
CA LYS A 130 -17.38 -4.28 -0.94
C LYS A 130 -17.90 -2.98 -1.52
N GLU A 131 -17.04 -1.98 -1.65
CA GLU A 131 -17.39 -0.68 -2.22
C GLU A 131 -17.88 -0.81 -3.66
N THR A 132 -17.21 -1.62 -4.45
CA THR A 132 -17.53 -1.83 -5.88
C THR A 132 -18.50 -2.98 -6.11
N LYS A 133 -19.00 -3.57 -5.04
CA LYS A 133 -20.02 -4.65 -5.08
C LYS A 133 -19.60 -5.85 -5.92
N VAL A 134 -18.38 -6.33 -5.69
CA VAL A 134 -17.91 -7.57 -6.30
C VAL A 134 -18.74 -8.72 -5.74
N ASP A 135 -19.49 -9.39 -6.60
CA ASP A 135 -20.42 -10.46 -6.20
C ASP A 135 -19.94 -11.87 -6.55
N SER A 136 -18.79 -11.99 -7.17
CA SER A 136 -18.21 -13.30 -7.50
C SER A 136 -17.89 -14.09 -6.23
N SER A 137 -18.57 -15.20 -6.01
CA SER A 137 -18.33 -16.02 -4.83
C SER A 137 -16.91 -16.60 -4.80
N SER A 138 -16.33 -16.91 -5.96
CA SER A 138 -14.95 -17.38 -6.03
C SER A 138 -13.97 -16.32 -5.52
N LYS A 139 -14.15 -15.07 -5.95
CA LYS A 139 -13.28 -13.97 -5.54
C LYS A 139 -13.46 -13.64 -4.06
N GLN A 140 -14.69 -13.62 -3.57
CA GLN A 140 -14.98 -13.38 -2.16
C GLN A 140 -14.31 -14.44 -1.28
N LYS A 141 -14.38 -15.71 -1.70
CA LYS A 141 -13.75 -16.81 -0.98
C LYS A 141 -12.23 -16.67 -0.93
N ILE A 142 -11.61 -16.32 -2.05
CA ILE A 142 -10.17 -16.11 -2.12
C ILE A 142 -9.73 -15.04 -1.10
N LEU A 143 -10.43 -13.91 -1.08
CA LEU A 143 -10.12 -12.80 -0.19
C LEU A 143 -10.36 -13.16 1.27
N ALA A 144 -11.47 -13.82 1.57
CA ALA A 144 -11.79 -14.23 2.94
C ALA A 144 -10.78 -15.26 3.47
N GLU A 145 -10.40 -16.23 2.65
CA GLU A 145 -9.39 -17.22 3.04
C GLU A 145 -8.04 -16.57 3.36
N ALA A 146 -7.68 -15.54 2.61
CA ALA A 146 -6.41 -14.84 2.81
C ALA A 146 -6.29 -14.18 4.18
N ILE A 147 -7.41 -13.83 4.80
CA ILE A 147 -7.40 -13.24 6.16
C ILE A 147 -7.85 -14.25 7.21
N GLY A 148 -7.91 -15.54 6.86
CA GLY A 148 -8.29 -16.60 7.80
C GLY A 148 -9.79 -16.73 8.05
N MET A 149 -10.62 -16.14 7.19
CA MET A 149 -12.08 -16.12 7.33
C MET A 149 -12.79 -16.94 6.25
N GLY A 150 -12.11 -17.94 5.66
CA GLY A 150 -12.67 -18.73 4.57
C GLY A 150 -13.96 -19.46 4.91
N LYS A 151 -14.18 -19.79 6.18
CA LYS A 151 -15.41 -20.45 6.62
C LYS A 151 -16.55 -19.47 6.90
N ASN A 152 -16.27 -18.18 6.87
CA ASN A 152 -17.20 -17.13 7.23
C ASN A 152 -17.23 -16.02 6.17
N VAL A 153 -17.24 -16.44 4.88
CA VAL A 153 -17.22 -15.50 3.75
C VAL A 153 -18.36 -14.48 3.87
N ASP A 154 -19.55 -14.94 4.24
CA ASP A 154 -20.71 -14.07 4.37
C ASP A 154 -20.51 -12.97 5.41
N LEU A 155 -19.80 -13.25 6.49
CA LEU A 155 -19.51 -12.24 7.52
C LEU A 155 -18.56 -11.16 7.00
N VAL A 156 -17.64 -11.55 6.11
CA VAL A 156 -16.69 -10.61 5.53
C VAL A 156 -17.37 -9.67 4.54
N PHE A 157 -18.30 -10.19 3.73
CA PHE A 157 -18.90 -9.46 2.62
C PHE A 157 -20.35 -9.02 2.83
N THR A 158 -20.92 -9.27 4.01
CA THR A 158 -22.28 -8.80 4.29
C THR A 158 -22.23 -7.33 4.68
N ASP A 159 -23.07 -6.52 4.02
CA ASP A 159 -23.25 -5.13 4.41
C ASP A 159 -24.05 -5.10 5.69
N LYS A 160 -23.47 -4.51 6.72
CA LYS A 160 -24.21 -4.25 7.95
C LYS A 160 -24.93 -2.93 7.79
N GLU A 161 -26.20 -3.02 7.69
CA GLU A 161 -27.04 -1.83 7.76
C GLU A 161 -27.14 -1.32 9.20
#